data_de7cd4d586d95d391562a99e2024ba42
#
_entry.id   de7cd4d586d95d391562a99e2024ba42
#
_cell.length_a   1.000
_cell.length_b   1.000
_cell.length_c   1.000
_cell.angle_alpha   90.00
_cell.angle_beta   90.00
_cell.angle_gamma   90.00
#
_symmetry.space_group_name_H-M   'P 1'
#
loop_
_entity.id
_entity.type
_entity.pdbx_description
1 polymer ?
#
loop_
_entity_poly.entity_id
_entity_poly.type
_entity_poly.pdbx_seq_one_letter_code
_entity_poly.pdbx_strand_id
1 'polypeptide(L)'
;MRLAAIALICSSLVCAACSHTFPVAVVSGGIPGGIMRGTGTAAASGGTFGFSNETLHCAGNYDAWDMSPTITVPMLCNDGRKGLITATRNTSGTGGGGRFTLTDGTTGDFIFGPAALQL
;
A
#
# COMPACT_ATOMS: atom_id res chain seq x y z
N MET A 1 22.14 -32.57 -21.65
CA MET A 1 21.31 -33.03 -20.51
C MET A 1 21.45 -32.17 -19.26
N ARG A 2 22.66 -31.84 -18.84
CA ARG A 2 22.87 -31.00 -17.65
C ARG A 2 22.35 -29.55 -17.81
N LEU A 3 22.37 -29.00 -19.00
CA LEU A 3 21.88 -27.65 -19.30
C LEU A 3 20.35 -27.54 -19.17
N ALA A 4 19.60 -28.59 -19.49
CA ALA A 4 18.15 -28.59 -19.38
C ALA A 4 17.67 -28.56 -17.92
N ALA A 5 18.38 -29.21 -17.00
CA ALA A 5 18.07 -29.19 -15.57
C ALA A 5 18.29 -27.80 -14.96
N ILE A 6 19.34 -27.11 -15.39
CA ILE A 6 19.64 -25.73 -14.92
C ILE A 6 18.56 -24.75 -15.40
N ALA A 7 18.08 -24.90 -16.63
CA ALA A 7 17.02 -24.04 -17.17
C ALA A 7 15.70 -24.19 -16.40
N LEU A 8 15.36 -25.39 -15.97
CA LEU A 8 14.16 -25.65 -15.15
C LEU A 8 14.23 -24.99 -13.78
N ILE A 9 15.38 -24.98 -13.14
CA ILE A 9 15.60 -24.34 -11.84
C ILE A 9 15.43 -22.82 -11.97
N CYS A 10 15.95 -22.19 -13.00
CA CYS A 10 15.79 -20.76 -13.26
C CYS A 10 14.32 -20.36 -13.45
N SER A 11 13.52 -21.17 -14.14
CA SER A 11 12.10 -20.91 -14.35
C SER A 11 11.31 -20.91 -13.05
N SER A 12 11.63 -21.79 -12.11
CA SER A 12 10.98 -21.85 -10.79
C SER A 12 11.26 -20.62 -9.94
N LEU A 13 12.47 -20.07 -10.00
CA LEU A 13 12.87 -18.89 -9.24
C LEU A 13 12.15 -17.62 -9.73
N VAL A 14 11.86 -17.49 -11.02
CA VAL A 14 11.16 -16.34 -11.58
C VAL A 14 9.73 -16.25 -11.04
N CYS A 15 9.01 -17.36 -10.88
CA CYS A 15 7.67 -17.39 -10.32
C CYS A 15 7.60 -16.99 -8.85
N ALA A 16 8.64 -17.26 -8.05
CA ALA A 16 8.69 -16.92 -6.62
C ALA A 16 8.85 -15.42 -6.36
N ALA A 17 9.28 -14.64 -7.35
CA ALA A 17 9.55 -13.21 -7.22
C ALA A 17 8.38 -12.31 -7.65
N CYS A 18 7.21 -12.88 -7.97
CA CYS A 18 6.05 -12.10 -8.45
C CYS A 18 5.49 -11.22 -7.33
N SER A 19 5.39 -9.92 -7.61
CA SER A 19 4.75 -8.94 -6.76
C SER A 19 4.07 -7.88 -7.61
N HIS A 20 3.10 -7.19 -7.04
CA HIS A 20 2.39 -6.09 -7.69
C HIS A 20 2.56 -4.83 -6.88
N THR A 21 3.00 -3.76 -7.54
CA THR A 21 3.18 -2.44 -6.92
C THR A 21 2.15 -1.47 -7.49
N PHE A 22 1.56 -0.67 -6.63
CA PHE A 22 0.54 0.31 -7.01
C PHE A 22 0.79 1.64 -6.30
N PRO A 23 0.38 2.78 -6.91
CA PRO A 23 0.52 4.08 -6.28
C PRO A 23 -0.50 4.27 -5.16
N VAL A 24 -0.13 5.04 -4.14
CA VAL A 24 -1.01 5.48 -3.06
C VAL A 24 -0.84 6.97 -2.83
N ALA A 25 -1.90 7.60 -2.33
CA ALA A 25 -1.87 9.01 -1.93
C ALA A 25 -2.81 9.23 -0.75
N VAL A 26 -2.45 10.19 0.08
CA VAL A 26 -3.25 10.64 1.22
C VAL A 26 -3.43 12.15 1.10
N VAL A 27 -4.65 12.62 1.33
CA VAL A 27 -4.99 14.04 1.32
C VAL A 27 -5.62 14.40 2.67
N SER A 28 -5.05 15.38 3.35
CA SER A 28 -5.55 15.83 4.66
C SER A 28 -5.15 17.27 4.94
N GLY A 29 -6.11 18.06 5.44
CA GLY A 29 -5.83 19.41 5.94
C GLY A 29 -4.99 19.46 7.21
N GLY A 30 -4.89 18.35 7.94
CA GLY A 30 -4.08 18.23 9.16
C GLY A 30 -2.62 17.80 8.95
N ILE A 31 -2.19 17.69 7.69
CA ILE A 31 -0.83 17.30 7.32
C ILE A 31 -0.15 18.49 6.66
N PRO A 32 1.10 18.85 7.06
CA PRO A 32 1.86 19.89 6.37
C PRO A 32 1.98 19.59 4.87
N GLY A 33 1.62 20.56 4.03
CA GLY A 33 1.56 20.36 2.58
C GLY A 33 0.27 19.76 2.05
N GLY A 34 -0.57 19.18 2.91
CA GLY A 34 -1.90 18.66 2.57
C GLY A 34 -1.92 17.32 1.85
N ILE A 35 -0.81 16.86 1.32
CA ILE A 35 -0.74 15.64 0.52
C ILE A 35 0.51 14.81 0.85
N MET A 36 0.36 13.49 0.81
CA MET A 36 1.46 12.53 0.90
C MET A 36 1.30 11.51 -0.21
N ARG A 37 2.41 11.05 -0.77
CA ARG A 37 2.43 10.11 -1.89
C ARG A 37 3.35 8.94 -1.58
N GLY A 38 3.05 7.80 -2.18
CA GLY A 38 3.90 6.63 -2.02
C GLY A 38 3.43 5.46 -2.85
N THR A 39 3.74 4.27 -2.37
CA THR A 39 3.43 3.01 -3.05
C THR A 39 2.92 1.98 -2.07
N GLY A 40 2.12 1.06 -2.59
CA GLY A 40 1.77 -0.18 -1.93
C GLY A 40 2.28 -1.35 -2.75
N THR A 41 2.54 -2.46 -2.09
CA THR A 41 3.01 -3.68 -2.74
C THR A 41 2.21 -4.88 -2.21
N ALA A 42 1.73 -5.71 -3.12
CA ALA A 42 1.11 -6.98 -2.80
C ALA A 42 2.02 -8.11 -3.31
N ALA A 43 2.39 -9.01 -2.43
CA ALA A 43 3.24 -10.16 -2.74
C ALA A 43 2.71 -11.40 -2.02
N ALA A 44 3.19 -12.57 -2.42
CA ALA A 44 2.81 -13.83 -1.77
C ALA A 44 3.19 -13.86 -0.28
N SER A 45 4.24 -13.15 0.10
CA SER A 45 4.71 -13.04 1.49
C SER A 45 3.91 -12.05 2.32
N GLY A 46 3.05 -11.24 1.72
CA GLY A 46 2.25 -10.23 2.40
C GLY A 46 2.18 -8.94 1.62
N GLY A 47 1.53 -7.93 2.19
CA GLY A 47 1.39 -6.62 1.62
C GLY A 47 2.05 -5.55 2.48
N THR A 48 2.56 -4.51 1.84
CA THR A 48 3.13 -3.34 2.51
C THR A 48 2.65 -2.07 1.81
N PHE A 49 2.64 -0.98 2.53
CA PHE A 49 2.40 0.34 1.95
C PHE A 49 3.18 1.39 2.70
N GLY A 50 3.48 2.47 2.01
CA GLY A 50 4.12 3.63 2.62
C GLY A 50 3.82 4.87 1.81
N PHE A 51 3.71 6.00 2.51
CA PHE A 51 3.53 7.29 1.88
C PHE A 51 4.23 8.36 2.71
N SER A 52 4.68 9.39 2.02
CA SER A 52 5.49 10.44 2.64
C SER A 52 5.34 11.77 1.94
N ASN A 53 5.71 12.81 2.65
CA ASN A 53 6.06 14.12 2.10
C ASN A 53 7.44 14.52 2.65
N GLU A 54 7.79 15.79 2.59
CA GLU A 54 9.12 16.25 3.03
C GLU A 54 9.37 16.06 4.53
N THR A 55 8.32 16.02 5.35
CA THR A 55 8.44 16.00 6.81
C THR A 55 7.94 14.73 7.47
N LEU A 56 6.96 14.05 6.87
CA LEU A 56 6.27 12.93 7.47
C LEU A 56 6.35 11.70 6.57
N HIS A 57 6.60 10.55 7.19
CA HIS A 57 6.58 9.25 6.54
C HIS A 57 5.75 8.28 7.37
N CYS A 58 4.76 7.64 6.75
CA CYS A 58 3.91 6.65 7.39
C CYS A 58 3.94 5.36 6.58
N ALA A 59 3.87 4.23 7.26
CA ALA A 59 3.93 2.92 6.62
C ALA A 59 3.16 1.88 7.43
N GLY A 60 2.81 0.79 6.78
CA GLY A 60 2.15 -0.32 7.42
C GLY A 60 2.19 -1.59 6.59
N ASN A 61 1.64 -2.65 7.17
CA ASN A 61 1.51 -3.95 6.53
C ASN A 61 0.04 -4.35 6.48
N TYR A 62 -0.33 -5.12 5.48
CA TYR A 62 -1.67 -5.66 5.36
C TYR A 62 -1.61 -7.08 4.81
N ASP A 63 -2.71 -7.83 4.99
CA ASP A 63 -2.84 -9.16 4.44
C ASP A 63 -3.22 -9.07 2.96
N ALA A 64 -2.27 -9.34 2.07
CA ALA A 64 -2.49 -9.30 0.62
C ALA A 64 -3.45 -10.39 0.14
N TRP A 65 -3.70 -11.41 0.95
CA TRP A 65 -4.63 -12.50 0.63
C TRP A 65 -6.06 -12.23 1.12
N ASP A 66 -6.27 -11.15 1.87
CA ASP A 66 -7.61 -10.77 2.32
C ASP A 66 -8.39 -10.23 1.13
N MET A 67 -9.42 -10.97 0.73
CA MET A 67 -10.26 -10.65 -0.41
C MET A 67 -11.51 -9.85 -0.03
N SER A 68 -11.63 -9.41 1.21
CA SER A 68 -12.73 -8.56 1.65
C SER A 68 -12.77 -7.26 0.85
N PRO A 69 -13.96 -6.75 0.49
CA PRO A 69 -14.06 -5.47 -0.23
C PRO A 69 -13.50 -4.29 0.55
N THR A 70 -13.64 -4.31 1.87
CA THR A 70 -13.14 -3.28 2.77
C THR A 70 -12.23 -3.91 3.80
N ILE A 71 -11.05 -3.33 3.98
CA ILE A 71 -10.08 -3.76 5.00
C ILE A 71 -9.67 -2.56 5.86
N THR A 72 -9.34 -2.84 7.12
CA THR A 72 -8.78 -1.86 8.04
C THR A 72 -7.39 -2.31 8.44
N VAL A 73 -6.40 -1.44 8.23
CA VAL A 73 -5.00 -1.77 8.45
C VAL A 73 -4.33 -0.73 9.32
N PRO A 74 -3.44 -1.13 10.24
CA PRO A 74 -2.70 -0.20 11.08
C PRO A 74 -1.57 0.45 10.30
N MET A 75 -1.20 1.66 10.74
CA MET A 75 -0.02 2.35 10.23
C MET A 75 0.73 3.04 11.37
N LEU A 76 2.01 3.29 11.12
CA LEU A 76 2.90 4.00 12.03
C LEU A 76 3.66 5.07 11.25
N CYS A 77 3.71 6.26 11.79
CA CYS A 77 4.44 7.39 11.22
C CYS A 77 5.78 7.59 11.93
N ASN A 78 6.74 8.23 11.25
CA ASN A 78 8.09 8.43 11.76
C ASN A 78 8.17 9.37 12.96
N ASP A 79 7.12 10.15 13.22
CA ASP A 79 7.01 11.01 14.41
C ASP A 79 6.37 10.30 15.61
N GLY A 80 6.11 9.00 15.50
CA GLY A 80 5.52 8.19 16.55
C GLY A 80 4.00 8.11 16.54
N ARG A 81 3.31 8.89 15.72
CA ARG A 81 1.85 8.79 15.59
C ARG A 81 1.46 7.46 14.97
N LYS A 82 0.40 6.88 15.52
CA LYS A 82 -0.20 5.65 15.01
C LYS A 82 -1.57 5.96 14.42
N GLY A 83 -2.04 5.10 13.54
CA GLY A 83 -3.35 5.27 12.96
C GLY A 83 -3.89 4.03 12.29
N LEU A 84 -5.04 4.21 11.65
CA LEU A 84 -5.74 3.18 10.90
C LEU A 84 -6.11 3.73 9.53
N ILE A 85 -6.01 2.87 8.52
CA ILE A 85 -6.55 3.11 7.20
C ILE A 85 -7.69 2.13 6.98
N THR A 86 -8.86 2.64 6.60
CA THR A 86 -9.97 1.83 6.12
C THR A 86 -10.09 2.04 4.62
N ALA A 87 -9.84 1.01 3.85
CA ALA A 87 -9.79 1.08 2.40
C ALA A 87 -10.79 0.12 1.78
N THR A 88 -11.53 0.61 0.79
CA THR A 88 -12.50 -0.17 0.02
C THR A 88 -12.04 -0.26 -1.43
N ARG A 89 -11.98 -1.48 -1.96
CA ARG A 89 -11.65 -1.73 -3.36
C ARG A 89 -12.80 -1.33 -4.26
N ASN A 90 -12.47 -0.78 -5.45
CA ASN A 90 -13.47 -0.60 -6.49
C ASN A 90 -13.89 -1.95 -7.10
N THR A 91 -14.94 -1.95 -7.90
CA THR A 91 -15.50 -3.20 -8.47
C THR A 91 -14.55 -3.89 -9.44
N SER A 92 -13.63 -3.15 -10.07
CA SER A 92 -12.61 -3.72 -10.96
C SER A 92 -11.41 -4.33 -10.20
N GLY A 93 -11.27 -4.05 -8.90
CA GLY A 93 -10.14 -4.52 -8.10
C GLY A 93 -8.81 -3.83 -8.38
N THR A 94 -8.77 -2.81 -9.25
CA THR A 94 -7.53 -2.14 -9.66
C THR A 94 -7.17 -0.95 -8.80
N GLY A 95 -8.01 -0.60 -7.85
CA GLY A 95 -7.78 0.53 -6.97
C GLY A 95 -8.93 0.71 -6.00
N GLY A 96 -8.96 1.84 -5.36
CA GLY A 96 -10.02 2.18 -4.43
C GLY A 96 -9.62 3.35 -3.55
N GLY A 97 -10.36 3.53 -2.48
CA GLY A 97 -10.12 4.61 -1.55
C GLY A 97 -10.76 4.36 -0.21
N GLY A 98 -10.54 5.29 0.68
CA GLY A 98 -11.08 5.21 2.02
C GLY A 98 -10.60 6.38 2.86
N ARG A 99 -10.49 6.14 4.13
CA ARG A 99 -10.09 7.18 5.09
C ARG A 99 -8.93 6.69 5.93
N PHE A 100 -8.13 7.64 6.36
CA PHE A 100 -7.17 7.38 7.42
C PHE A 100 -7.49 8.23 8.65
N THR A 101 -7.13 7.72 9.81
CA THR A 101 -7.30 8.40 11.09
C THR A 101 -6.07 8.15 11.93
N LEU A 102 -5.46 9.22 12.44
CA LEU A 102 -4.38 9.15 13.40
C LEU A 102 -4.91 9.22 14.81
N THR A 103 -4.13 8.74 15.76
CA THR A 103 -4.51 8.75 17.19
C THR A 103 -4.64 10.16 17.78
N ASP A 104 -4.04 11.17 17.15
CA ASP A 104 -4.18 12.57 17.54
C ASP A 104 -5.45 13.23 17.00
N GLY A 105 -6.30 12.49 16.28
CA GLY A 105 -7.52 12.99 15.68
C GLY A 105 -7.40 13.49 14.25
N THR A 106 -6.19 13.53 13.68
CA THR A 106 -6.00 13.86 12.26
C THR A 106 -6.68 12.83 11.38
N THR A 107 -7.45 13.30 10.41
CA THR A 107 -8.15 12.44 9.44
C THR A 107 -7.90 12.92 8.03
N GLY A 108 -8.12 12.04 7.06
CA GLY A 108 -8.01 12.40 5.65
C GLY A 108 -8.50 11.29 4.75
N ASP A 109 -8.31 11.49 3.47
CA ASP A 109 -8.68 10.54 2.44
C ASP A 109 -7.46 9.75 1.99
N PHE A 110 -7.65 8.44 1.79
CA PHE A 110 -6.65 7.51 1.28
C PHE A 110 -7.12 7.01 -0.08
N ILE A 111 -6.21 7.03 -1.05
CA ILE A 111 -6.51 6.60 -2.42
C ILE A 111 -5.38 5.68 -2.87
N PHE A 112 -5.73 4.56 -3.47
CA PHE A 112 -4.75 3.63 -4.03
C PHE A 112 -5.15 3.23 -5.45
N GLY A 113 -4.15 2.88 -6.27
CA GLY A 113 -4.34 2.56 -7.66
C GLY A 113 -4.18 3.79 -8.57
N PRO A 114 -4.60 3.70 -9.85
CA PRO A 114 -4.33 4.75 -10.84
C PRO A 114 -4.83 6.15 -10.46
N ALA A 115 -5.94 6.26 -9.75
CA ALA A 115 -6.50 7.56 -9.34
C ALA A 115 -5.56 8.33 -8.39
N ALA A 116 -4.69 7.63 -7.65
CA ALA A 116 -3.72 8.26 -6.77
C ALA A 116 -2.71 9.14 -7.53
N LEU A 117 -2.46 8.83 -8.80
CA LEU A 117 -1.55 9.60 -9.64
C LEU A 117 -2.12 10.93 -10.14
N GLN A 118 -3.43 11.13 -9.98
CA GLN A 118 -4.13 12.31 -10.48
C GLN A 118 -4.25 13.43 -9.43
N LEU A 119 -3.74 13.21 -8.25
CA LEU A 119 -3.77 14.17 -7.14
C LEU A 119 -2.58 15.10 -7.12
#